data_4a11096cab43f73b47edaa19274bf2a4
#
_entry.id   4a11096cab43f73b47edaa19274bf2a4
#
_cell.length_a   1.000
_cell.length_b   1.000
_cell.length_c   1.000
_cell.angle_alpha   90.00
_cell.angle_beta   90.00
_cell.angle_gamma   90.00
#
_symmetry.space_group_name_H-M   'P 1'
#
loop_
_entity.id
_entity.type
_entity.pdbx_description
1 polymer ?
#
loop_
_entity_poly.entity_id
_entity_poly.type
_entity_poly.pdbx_seq_one_letter_code
_entity_poly.pdbx_strand_id
1 'polypeptide(L)'
;MQASDLRDTLSQVRARIGRYRNLGINEQNTKASLIEPVLRALGWDLEDLDEVQREYKPRSADNPVDYALLVLDRPRLFIEAKALGGDLPDRRWSHQIMAYAVVAGVEWVVLTNGDEYRIYNAHAPVPVEDKMFRVVHVTDTEPSVEETLDLLSKGQLQRRQIEALWSAHFVDRQIRPVIEGLFSPAPDASLINLVRKRLPNLSPNDIKQGLYRLRIRSDTRPEPAPPEGSTADETSADLGPEVSAPGKEGVSVQDLIQAGLIRPPTLLVKRYKGRDFAAQIESGGRVTYEGATYNSLSEAAGSARRSVIGNSTGHRYPPTNGWQFWQITTDEGSVGYIDILRERYAKGRGS
;
A
#
# COMPACT_ATOMS: atom_id res chain seq x y z
N MET A 1 11.91 -2.37 -23.55
CA MET A 1 11.11 -1.37 -24.31
C MET A 1 11.61 0.00 -23.88
N GLN A 2 11.79 0.92 -24.78
CA GLN A 2 12.58 2.13 -24.52
C GLN A 2 11.67 3.29 -24.05
N ALA A 3 12.13 4.12 -23.13
CA ALA A 3 11.47 5.33 -22.66
C ALA A 3 11.07 6.31 -23.80
N SER A 4 11.69 6.20 -24.96
CA SER A 4 11.31 6.93 -26.17
C SER A 4 9.90 6.60 -26.68
N ASP A 5 9.45 5.33 -26.52
CA ASP A 5 8.16 4.86 -27.04
C ASP A 5 6.97 5.40 -26.24
N LEU A 6 7.06 5.45 -24.91
CA LEU A 6 6.02 6.03 -24.06
C LEU A 6 5.88 7.54 -24.30
N ARG A 7 6.98 8.28 -24.37
CA ARG A 7 7.00 9.73 -24.59
C ARG A 7 6.34 10.09 -25.91
N ASP A 8 6.69 9.39 -27.00
CA ASP A 8 6.13 9.62 -28.33
C ASP A 8 4.62 9.30 -28.36
N THR A 9 4.22 8.20 -27.72
CA THR A 9 2.81 7.84 -27.56
C THR A 9 2.04 8.88 -26.77
N LEU A 10 2.56 9.37 -25.64
CA LEU A 10 1.92 10.44 -24.87
C LEU A 10 1.76 11.73 -25.69
N SER A 11 2.76 12.08 -26.49
CA SER A 11 2.65 13.24 -27.41
C SER A 11 1.50 13.07 -28.42
N GLN A 12 1.35 11.88 -29.00
CA GLN A 12 0.25 11.58 -29.92
C GLN A 12 -1.11 11.58 -29.21
N VAL A 13 -1.19 11.02 -27.99
CA VAL A 13 -2.42 11.01 -27.20
C VAL A 13 -2.82 12.42 -26.80
N ARG A 14 -1.88 13.28 -26.42
CA ARG A 14 -2.13 14.73 -26.17
C ARG A 14 -2.79 15.42 -27.38
N ALA A 15 -2.23 15.19 -28.56
CA ALA A 15 -2.81 15.75 -29.79
C ALA A 15 -4.24 15.24 -30.05
N ARG A 16 -4.50 13.95 -29.80
CA ARG A 16 -5.85 13.35 -29.91
C ARG A 16 -6.81 13.94 -28.87
N ILE A 17 -6.39 14.11 -27.62
CA ILE A 17 -7.20 14.72 -26.55
C ILE A 17 -7.61 16.12 -26.96
N GLY A 18 -6.65 16.97 -27.43
CA GLY A 18 -6.95 18.32 -27.90
C GLY A 18 -8.00 18.34 -29.02
N ARG A 19 -7.95 17.35 -29.91
CA ARG A 19 -8.86 17.21 -31.03
C ARG A 19 -10.25 16.68 -30.63
N TYR A 20 -10.32 15.74 -29.67
CA TYR A 20 -11.54 15.03 -29.30
C TYR A 20 -12.29 15.65 -28.12
N ARG A 21 -11.67 16.53 -27.35
CA ARG A 21 -12.26 17.13 -26.14
C ARG A 21 -13.65 17.74 -26.37
N ASN A 22 -13.84 18.37 -27.53
CA ASN A 22 -15.11 19.01 -27.88
C ASN A 22 -16.05 18.11 -28.70
N LEU A 23 -15.64 16.90 -29.03
CA LEU A 23 -16.44 15.99 -29.85
C LEU A 23 -17.36 15.08 -29.02
N GLY A 24 -17.20 15.05 -27.67
CA GLY A 24 -18.01 14.20 -26.79
C GLY A 24 -17.88 12.71 -27.12
N ILE A 25 -16.64 12.23 -27.36
CA ILE A 25 -16.42 10.81 -27.67
C ILE A 25 -16.87 9.92 -26.50
N ASN A 26 -17.51 8.82 -26.84
CA ASN A 26 -17.99 7.86 -25.84
C ASN A 26 -16.82 7.06 -25.20
N GLU A 27 -17.15 6.26 -24.20
CA GLU A 27 -16.18 5.48 -23.43
C GLU A 27 -15.39 4.51 -24.31
N GLN A 28 -16.04 3.79 -25.24
CA GLN A 28 -15.36 2.82 -26.12
C GLN A 28 -14.34 3.52 -27.04
N ASN A 29 -14.70 4.68 -27.59
CA ASN A 29 -13.77 5.48 -28.39
C ASN A 29 -12.61 6.05 -27.52
N THR A 30 -12.88 6.41 -26.27
CA THR A 30 -11.86 6.81 -25.31
C THR A 30 -10.88 5.68 -25.02
N LYS A 31 -11.41 4.47 -24.74
CA LYS A 31 -10.59 3.26 -24.56
C LYS A 31 -9.67 3.01 -25.75
N ALA A 32 -10.23 2.91 -26.94
CA ALA A 32 -9.47 2.56 -28.16
C ALA A 32 -8.47 3.65 -28.59
N SER A 33 -8.83 4.94 -28.44
CA SER A 33 -8.02 6.04 -29.00
C SER A 33 -7.03 6.64 -28.03
N LEU A 34 -7.29 6.59 -26.73
CA LEU A 34 -6.49 7.31 -25.72
C LEU A 34 -5.87 6.35 -24.68
N ILE A 35 -6.58 5.33 -24.22
CA ILE A 35 -6.10 4.46 -23.13
C ILE A 35 -5.27 3.29 -23.67
N GLU A 36 -5.79 2.53 -24.62
CA GLU A 36 -5.08 1.36 -25.16
C GLU A 36 -3.71 1.67 -25.79
N PRO A 37 -3.52 2.80 -26.51
CA PRO A 37 -2.19 3.17 -26.98
C PRO A 37 -1.19 3.35 -25.84
N VAL A 38 -1.61 3.93 -24.71
CA VAL A 38 -0.76 4.08 -23.53
C VAL A 38 -0.43 2.73 -22.92
N LEU A 39 -1.41 1.82 -22.79
CA LEU A 39 -1.17 0.48 -22.25
C LEU A 39 -0.16 -0.30 -23.10
N ARG A 40 -0.27 -0.22 -24.44
CA ARG A 40 0.72 -0.84 -25.34
C ARG A 40 2.13 -0.24 -25.15
N ALA A 41 2.22 1.09 -25.02
CA ALA A 41 3.50 1.76 -24.77
C ALA A 41 4.07 1.44 -23.38
N LEU A 42 3.24 1.03 -22.42
CA LEU A 42 3.64 0.53 -21.11
C LEU A 42 4.03 -0.97 -21.12
N GLY A 43 4.01 -1.62 -22.30
CA GLY A 43 4.48 -3.00 -22.48
C GLY A 43 3.44 -4.08 -22.30
N TRP A 44 2.15 -3.71 -22.31
CA TRP A 44 1.07 -4.68 -22.23
C TRP A 44 0.64 -5.13 -23.63
N ASP A 45 0.59 -6.44 -23.84
CA ASP A 45 0.00 -7.02 -25.06
C ASP A 45 -1.53 -7.13 -24.82
N LEU A 46 -2.28 -6.26 -25.51
CA LEU A 46 -3.74 -6.22 -25.36
C LEU A 46 -4.46 -7.37 -26.08
N GLU A 47 -3.76 -8.08 -26.94
CA GLU A 47 -4.26 -9.24 -27.66
C GLU A 47 -3.96 -10.56 -26.93
N ASP A 48 -3.06 -10.53 -25.92
CA ASP A 48 -2.75 -11.67 -25.06
C ASP A 48 -3.65 -11.68 -23.80
N LEU A 49 -4.53 -12.68 -23.68
CA LEU A 49 -5.44 -12.83 -22.55
C LEU A 49 -4.74 -13.22 -21.24
N ASP A 50 -3.50 -13.73 -21.31
CA ASP A 50 -2.69 -14.03 -20.11
C ASP A 50 -2.04 -12.74 -19.55
N GLU A 51 -2.08 -11.64 -20.32
CA GLU A 51 -1.59 -10.32 -19.89
C GLU A 51 -2.72 -9.33 -19.65
N VAL A 52 -3.73 -9.27 -20.53
CA VAL A 52 -4.81 -8.27 -20.43
C VAL A 52 -6.17 -8.91 -20.67
N GLN A 53 -7.00 -8.89 -19.66
CA GLN A 53 -8.40 -9.32 -19.78
C GLN A 53 -9.32 -8.11 -19.75
N ARG A 54 -10.09 -7.94 -20.83
CA ARG A 54 -11.14 -6.92 -20.93
C ARG A 54 -12.44 -7.42 -20.28
N GLU A 55 -13.23 -6.49 -19.74
CA GLU A 55 -14.53 -6.79 -19.09
C GLU A 55 -14.38 -7.92 -18.04
N TYR A 56 -13.30 -7.83 -17.26
CA TYR A 56 -12.93 -8.84 -16.27
C TYR A 56 -13.92 -8.85 -15.11
N LYS A 57 -14.40 -10.04 -14.74
CA LYS A 57 -15.31 -10.24 -13.61
C LYS A 57 -14.62 -11.04 -12.50
N PRO A 58 -14.33 -10.43 -11.34
CA PRO A 58 -13.80 -11.16 -10.19
C PRO A 58 -14.73 -12.29 -9.72
N ARG A 59 -16.06 -12.05 -9.81
CA ARG A 59 -17.12 -13.04 -9.61
C ARG A 59 -18.15 -12.90 -10.72
N SER A 60 -18.82 -13.98 -11.03
CA SER A 60 -19.84 -14.00 -12.10
C SER A 60 -20.99 -13.00 -11.89
N ALA A 61 -21.30 -12.66 -10.64
CA ALA A 61 -22.35 -11.70 -10.28
C ALA A 61 -21.89 -10.24 -10.25
N ASP A 62 -20.58 -9.99 -10.33
CA ASP A 62 -20.02 -8.63 -10.27
C ASP A 62 -20.16 -7.92 -11.62
N ASN A 63 -20.23 -6.59 -11.60
CA ASN A 63 -20.03 -5.79 -12.80
C ASN A 63 -18.60 -5.97 -13.30
N PRO A 64 -18.39 -6.03 -14.61
CA PRO A 64 -17.06 -6.17 -15.17
C PRO A 64 -16.20 -4.93 -14.90
N VAL A 65 -14.90 -5.15 -14.70
CA VAL A 65 -13.88 -4.11 -14.73
C VAL A 65 -13.36 -4.00 -16.15
N ASP A 66 -13.15 -2.78 -16.66
CA ASP A 66 -12.78 -2.58 -18.06
C ASP A 66 -11.52 -3.34 -18.47
N TYR A 67 -10.46 -3.28 -17.65
CA TYR A 67 -9.25 -4.05 -17.87
C TYR A 67 -8.71 -4.62 -16.56
N ALA A 68 -8.32 -5.89 -16.59
CA ALA A 68 -7.45 -6.51 -15.60
C ALA A 68 -6.09 -6.77 -16.27
N LEU A 69 -5.03 -6.21 -15.70
CA LEU A 69 -3.65 -6.44 -16.14
C LEU A 69 -3.03 -7.51 -15.27
N LEU A 70 -2.52 -8.57 -15.89
CA LEU A 70 -2.04 -9.77 -15.23
C LEU A 70 -0.51 -9.85 -15.28
N VAL A 71 0.07 -10.31 -14.20
CA VAL A 71 1.47 -10.69 -14.11
C VAL A 71 1.53 -12.11 -13.56
N LEU A 72 2.13 -13.04 -14.31
CA LEU A 72 2.17 -14.46 -13.95
C LEU A 72 0.77 -15.03 -13.68
N ASP A 73 -0.16 -14.81 -14.61
CA ASP A 73 -1.56 -15.28 -14.60
C ASP A 73 -2.40 -14.75 -13.41
N ARG A 74 -1.93 -13.68 -12.76
CA ARG A 74 -2.63 -13.07 -11.62
C ARG A 74 -2.92 -11.60 -11.90
N PRO A 75 -4.17 -11.14 -11.71
CA PRO A 75 -4.50 -9.74 -11.80
C PRO A 75 -3.67 -8.95 -10.76
N ARG A 76 -3.00 -7.90 -11.23
CA ARG A 76 -2.18 -7.01 -10.41
C ARG A 76 -2.69 -5.58 -10.40
N LEU A 77 -3.34 -5.19 -11.48
CA LEU A 77 -3.85 -3.85 -11.66
C LEU A 77 -5.23 -3.93 -12.34
N PHE A 78 -6.20 -3.23 -11.78
CA PHE A 78 -7.48 -2.98 -12.43
C PHE A 78 -7.53 -1.57 -12.99
N ILE A 79 -8.09 -1.43 -14.18
CA ILE A 79 -8.33 -0.12 -14.81
C ILE A 79 -9.81 -0.01 -15.13
N GLU A 80 -10.40 1.08 -14.65
CA GLU A 80 -11.76 1.51 -14.97
C GLU A 80 -11.68 2.77 -15.82
N ALA A 81 -12.30 2.73 -16.98
CA ALA A 81 -12.31 3.81 -17.95
C ALA A 81 -13.63 4.59 -17.91
N LYS A 82 -13.55 5.85 -18.26
CA LYS A 82 -14.70 6.72 -18.48
C LYS A 82 -14.52 7.49 -19.79
N ALA A 83 -15.62 7.99 -20.34
CA ALA A 83 -15.55 8.84 -21.53
C ALA A 83 -14.64 10.05 -21.29
N LEU A 84 -13.96 10.53 -22.33
CA LEU A 84 -13.16 11.75 -22.27
C LEU A 84 -14.03 12.95 -21.81
N GLY A 85 -13.59 13.65 -20.76
CA GLY A 85 -14.38 14.69 -20.10
C GLY A 85 -15.36 14.17 -19.06
N GLY A 86 -15.42 12.85 -18.82
CA GLY A 86 -16.15 12.27 -17.70
C GLY A 86 -15.60 12.69 -16.34
N ASP A 87 -16.48 12.88 -15.37
CA ASP A 87 -16.13 13.29 -14.01
C ASP A 87 -15.59 12.11 -13.21
N LEU A 88 -14.26 12.03 -13.04
CA LEU A 88 -13.58 11.00 -12.26
C LEU A 88 -13.68 11.19 -10.74
N PRO A 89 -13.84 12.42 -10.17
CA PRO A 89 -14.05 12.62 -8.74
C PRO A 89 -15.31 11.99 -8.15
N ASP A 90 -16.24 11.47 -8.96
CA ASP A 90 -17.42 10.78 -8.42
C ASP A 90 -17.00 9.59 -7.54
N ARG A 91 -17.24 9.71 -6.24
CA ARG A 91 -16.88 8.73 -5.21
C ARG A 91 -17.46 7.34 -5.48
N ARG A 92 -18.59 7.24 -6.18
CA ARG A 92 -19.25 5.96 -6.47
C ARG A 92 -18.35 5.04 -7.28
N TRP A 93 -17.65 5.57 -8.27
CA TRP A 93 -16.77 4.78 -9.14
C TRP A 93 -15.54 4.26 -8.39
N SER A 94 -14.88 5.13 -7.61
CA SER A 94 -13.71 4.73 -6.83
C SER A 94 -14.07 3.69 -5.75
N HIS A 95 -15.20 3.85 -5.06
CA HIS A 95 -15.66 2.88 -4.06
C HIS A 95 -15.99 1.52 -4.68
N GLN A 96 -16.66 1.52 -5.83
CA GLN A 96 -17.06 0.29 -6.52
C GLN A 96 -15.83 -0.52 -6.97
N ILE A 97 -14.93 0.11 -7.72
CA ILE A 97 -13.76 -0.61 -8.25
C ILE A 97 -12.81 -1.05 -7.12
N MET A 98 -12.66 -0.27 -6.05
CA MET A 98 -11.87 -0.67 -4.90
C MET A 98 -12.47 -1.88 -4.17
N ALA A 99 -13.79 -1.94 -4.03
CA ALA A 99 -14.45 -3.11 -3.45
C ALA A 99 -14.15 -4.37 -4.28
N TYR A 100 -14.20 -4.27 -5.61
CA TYR A 100 -13.86 -5.37 -6.50
C TYR A 100 -12.39 -5.77 -6.41
N ALA A 101 -11.49 -4.78 -6.36
CA ALA A 101 -10.06 -5.03 -6.22
C ALA A 101 -9.72 -5.77 -4.91
N VAL A 102 -10.31 -5.36 -3.80
CA VAL A 102 -10.14 -6.04 -2.49
C VAL A 102 -10.62 -7.49 -2.56
N VAL A 103 -11.79 -7.74 -3.15
CA VAL A 103 -12.35 -9.09 -3.31
C VAL A 103 -11.47 -9.97 -4.21
N ALA A 104 -10.92 -9.41 -5.28
CA ALA A 104 -10.04 -10.11 -6.22
C ALA A 104 -8.60 -10.27 -5.72
N GLY A 105 -8.23 -9.64 -4.59
CA GLY A 105 -6.86 -9.60 -4.10
C GLY A 105 -5.93 -8.73 -4.95
N VAL A 106 -6.49 -7.74 -5.68
CA VAL A 106 -5.76 -6.81 -6.53
C VAL A 106 -5.42 -5.56 -5.74
N GLU A 107 -4.15 -5.23 -5.66
CA GLU A 107 -3.67 -4.13 -4.85
C GLU A 107 -3.85 -2.77 -5.53
N TRP A 108 -3.68 -2.70 -6.84
CA TRP A 108 -3.64 -1.46 -7.59
C TRP A 108 -4.87 -1.24 -8.45
N VAL A 109 -5.35 -0.01 -8.44
CA VAL A 109 -6.51 0.42 -9.22
C VAL A 109 -6.20 1.74 -9.91
N VAL A 110 -6.57 1.83 -11.18
CA VAL A 110 -6.52 3.07 -11.95
C VAL A 110 -7.93 3.42 -12.41
N LEU A 111 -8.33 4.66 -12.18
CA LEU A 111 -9.51 5.27 -12.76
C LEU A 111 -9.05 6.32 -13.79
N THR A 112 -9.52 6.23 -15.04
CA THR A 112 -9.05 7.12 -16.11
C THR A 112 -10.13 7.49 -17.10
N ASN A 113 -10.03 8.68 -17.68
CA ASN A 113 -10.80 9.14 -18.84
C ASN A 113 -9.91 9.38 -20.09
N GLY A 114 -8.71 8.80 -20.08
CA GLY A 114 -7.74 8.94 -21.15
C GLY A 114 -6.86 10.18 -21.06
N ASP A 115 -7.30 11.24 -20.34
CA ASP A 115 -6.49 12.41 -19.99
C ASP A 115 -6.00 12.31 -18.53
N GLU A 116 -6.92 12.18 -17.61
CA GLU A 116 -6.63 12.05 -16.18
C GLU A 116 -6.46 10.59 -15.80
N TYR A 117 -5.39 10.29 -15.06
CA TYR A 117 -5.11 8.98 -14.46
C TYR A 117 -5.02 9.13 -12.95
N ARG A 118 -5.89 8.46 -12.22
CA ARG A 118 -5.90 8.38 -10.75
C ARG A 118 -5.49 6.99 -10.32
N ILE A 119 -4.37 6.90 -9.63
CA ILE A 119 -3.79 5.64 -9.16
C ILE A 119 -4.07 5.48 -7.67
N TYR A 120 -4.59 4.32 -7.28
CA TYR A 120 -4.98 4.02 -5.91
C TYR A 120 -4.38 2.70 -5.44
N ASN A 121 -4.01 2.62 -4.15
CA ASN A 121 -3.76 1.35 -3.48
C ASN A 121 -5.04 0.88 -2.78
N ALA A 122 -5.73 -0.12 -3.34
CA ALA A 122 -6.99 -0.63 -2.81
C ALA A 122 -6.84 -1.28 -1.42
N HIS A 123 -5.68 -1.85 -1.12
CA HIS A 123 -5.40 -2.56 0.13
C HIS A 123 -4.83 -1.69 1.24
N ALA A 124 -4.58 -0.39 0.98
CA ALA A 124 -4.12 0.51 2.02
C ALA A 124 -5.12 0.56 3.21
N PRO A 125 -4.64 0.44 4.47
CA PRO A 125 -5.49 0.40 5.65
C PRO A 125 -5.94 1.80 6.09
N VAL A 126 -6.51 2.56 5.16
CA VAL A 126 -6.95 3.95 5.34
C VAL A 126 -8.30 4.17 4.65
N PRO A 127 -9.03 5.25 4.96
CA PRO A 127 -10.23 5.64 4.22
C PRO A 127 -9.98 5.75 2.71
N VAL A 128 -11.03 5.57 1.89
CA VAL A 128 -10.91 5.54 0.42
C VAL A 128 -10.27 6.81 -0.14
N GLU A 129 -10.57 7.95 0.45
CA GLU A 129 -10.00 9.26 0.09
C GLU A 129 -8.48 9.30 0.25
N ASP A 130 -7.95 8.54 1.19
CA ASP A 130 -6.52 8.48 1.51
C ASP A 130 -5.78 7.37 0.74
N LYS A 131 -6.51 6.53 0.01
CA LYS A 131 -5.94 5.45 -0.83
C LYS A 131 -5.36 5.96 -2.14
N MET A 132 -5.63 7.21 -2.51
CA MET A 132 -5.09 7.80 -3.73
C MET A 132 -3.59 8.01 -3.59
N PHE A 133 -2.85 7.44 -4.54
CA PHE A 133 -1.39 7.51 -4.59
C PHE A 133 -0.93 8.68 -5.45
N ARG A 134 -1.40 8.74 -6.71
CA ARG A 134 -1.03 9.80 -7.66
C ARG A 134 -2.18 10.16 -8.59
N VAL A 135 -2.15 11.40 -9.02
CA VAL A 135 -3.01 11.90 -10.10
C VAL A 135 -2.10 12.58 -11.12
N VAL A 136 -2.27 12.24 -12.39
CA VAL A 136 -1.56 12.89 -13.49
C VAL A 136 -2.52 13.13 -14.66
N HIS A 137 -2.25 14.19 -15.43
CA HIS A 137 -2.96 14.47 -16.67
C HIS A 137 -2.01 14.29 -17.85
N VAL A 138 -2.41 13.51 -18.84
CA VAL A 138 -1.62 13.30 -20.05
C VAL A 138 -1.35 14.63 -20.77
N THR A 139 -2.27 15.59 -20.66
CA THR A 139 -2.10 16.93 -21.23
C THR A 139 -1.03 17.78 -20.55
N ASP A 140 -0.61 17.44 -19.34
CA ASP A 140 0.54 18.08 -18.70
C ASP A 140 1.83 17.63 -19.39
N THR A 141 2.80 18.54 -19.50
CA THR A 141 4.07 18.27 -20.19
C THR A 141 5.24 18.04 -19.25
N GLU A 142 4.97 17.90 -17.96
CA GLU A 142 5.98 17.67 -16.95
C GLU A 142 6.55 16.24 -17.03
N PRO A 143 7.86 16.05 -16.78
CA PRO A 143 8.48 14.72 -16.73
C PRO A 143 7.79 13.74 -15.75
N SER A 144 7.23 14.27 -14.66
CA SER A 144 6.51 13.53 -13.64
C SER A 144 5.31 12.72 -14.17
N VAL A 145 4.72 13.14 -15.30
CA VAL A 145 3.62 12.40 -15.96
C VAL A 145 4.14 11.09 -16.53
N GLU A 146 5.22 11.15 -17.30
CA GLU A 146 5.86 9.96 -17.89
C GLU A 146 6.35 8.99 -16.81
N GLU A 147 7.05 9.50 -15.79
CA GLU A 147 7.53 8.72 -14.66
C GLU A 147 6.38 8.05 -13.89
N THR A 148 5.28 8.76 -13.68
CA THR A 148 4.11 8.21 -12.97
C THR A 148 3.41 7.14 -13.77
N LEU A 149 3.23 7.33 -15.07
CA LEU A 149 2.59 6.33 -15.94
C LEU A 149 3.49 5.11 -16.13
N ASP A 150 4.83 5.28 -16.18
CA ASP A 150 5.76 4.14 -16.26
C ASP A 150 5.64 3.18 -15.07
N LEU A 151 5.22 3.66 -13.89
CA LEU A 151 4.94 2.77 -12.74
C LEU A 151 3.88 1.70 -13.05
N LEU A 152 3.01 1.95 -14.02
CA LEU A 152 1.97 1.02 -14.46
C LEU A 152 2.48 0.07 -15.56
N SER A 153 3.74 0.22 -15.99
CA SER A 153 4.32 -0.65 -17.01
C SER A 153 4.43 -2.10 -16.50
N LYS A 154 4.34 -3.05 -17.42
CA LYS A 154 4.47 -4.48 -17.12
C LYS A 154 5.76 -4.78 -16.35
N GLY A 155 6.87 -4.16 -16.75
CA GLY A 155 8.17 -4.35 -16.10
C GLY A 155 8.22 -3.82 -14.67
N GLN A 156 7.63 -2.65 -14.41
CA GLN A 156 7.60 -2.06 -13.07
C GLN A 156 6.69 -2.85 -12.11
N LEU A 157 5.53 -3.32 -12.59
CA LEU A 157 4.63 -4.16 -11.79
C LEU A 157 5.24 -5.54 -11.50
N GLN A 158 6.00 -6.11 -12.43
CA GLN A 158 6.76 -7.35 -12.19
C GLN A 158 7.82 -7.17 -11.10
N ARG A 159 8.52 -6.03 -11.08
CA ARG A 159 9.56 -5.70 -10.08
C ARG A 159 8.98 -5.16 -8.77
N ARG A 160 7.67 -4.93 -8.68
CA ARG A 160 6.99 -4.36 -7.52
C ARG A 160 7.50 -2.97 -7.11
N GLN A 161 7.92 -2.17 -8.06
CA GLN A 161 8.47 -0.83 -7.82
C GLN A 161 7.41 0.13 -7.27
N ILE A 162 6.17 0.00 -7.75
CA ILE A 162 5.06 0.85 -7.31
C ILE A 162 4.76 0.66 -5.81
N GLU A 163 4.91 -0.55 -5.28
CA GLU A 163 4.73 -0.85 -3.85
C GLU A 163 5.78 -0.17 -2.98
N ALA A 164 7.04 -0.15 -3.41
CA ALA A 164 8.12 0.52 -2.69
C ALA A 164 7.88 2.03 -2.64
N LEU A 165 7.53 2.64 -3.77
CA LEU A 165 7.21 4.08 -3.84
C LEU A 165 5.96 4.44 -3.05
N TRP A 166 4.95 3.58 -3.04
CA TRP A 166 3.77 3.77 -2.20
C TRP A 166 4.12 3.76 -0.72
N SER A 167 4.95 2.83 -0.28
CA SER A 167 5.35 2.73 1.13
C SER A 167 6.05 4.00 1.60
N ALA A 168 6.97 4.54 0.80
CA ALA A 168 7.63 5.82 1.08
C ALA A 168 6.63 6.98 1.11
N HIS A 169 5.78 7.10 0.08
CA HIS A 169 4.74 8.13 0.01
C HIS A 169 3.78 8.07 1.20
N PHE A 170 3.37 6.86 1.61
CA PHE A 170 2.46 6.66 2.73
C PHE A 170 3.07 7.12 4.06
N VAL A 171 4.35 6.84 4.28
CA VAL A 171 5.10 7.32 5.45
C VAL A 171 5.21 8.84 5.43
N ASP A 172 5.64 9.42 4.31
CA ASP A 172 5.79 10.87 4.16
C ASP A 172 4.47 11.61 4.41
N ARG A 173 3.37 11.06 3.89
CA ARG A 173 2.02 11.63 4.08
C ARG A 173 1.59 11.64 5.55
N GLN A 174 1.98 10.65 6.33
CA GLN A 174 1.68 10.61 7.76
C GLN A 174 2.58 11.54 8.58
N ILE A 175 3.87 11.62 8.22
CA ILE A 175 4.85 12.45 8.93
C ILE A 175 4.61 13.94 8.67
N ARG A 176 4.26 14.32 7.44
CA ARG A 176 4.09 15.72 7.04
C ARG A 176 3.18 16.53 7.97
N PRO A 177 1.93 16.12 8.28
CA PRO A 177 1.06 16.88 9.17
C PRO A 177 1.62 17.01 10.59
N VAL A 178 2.33 16.00 11.08
CA VAL A 178 2.97 16.02 12.37
C VAL A 178 4.08 17.07 12.38
N ILE A 179 4.94 17.06 11.36
CA ILE A 179 6.02 18.06 11.24
C ILE A 179 5.44 19.47 11.09
N GLU A 180 4.43 19.65 10.23
CA GLU A 180 3.76 20.96 10.07
C GLU A 180 3.14 21.45 11.39
N GLY A 181 2.54 20.54 12.16
CA GLY A 181 2.00 20.83 13.48
C GLY A 181 3.03 21.34 14.50
N LEU A 182 4.29 20.86 14.40
CA LEU A 182 5.39 21.33 15.26
C LEU A 182 5.74 22.80 15.05
N PHE A 183 5.45 23.35 13.85
CA PHE A 183 5.71 24.73 13.47
C PHE A 183 4.43 25.58 13.39
N SER A 184 3.35 25.08 13.99
CA SER A 184 2.07 25.79 14.11
C SER A 184 2.16 26.91 15.14
N PRO A 185 1.15 27.82 15.22
CA PRO A 185 1.09 28.84 16.26
C PRO A 185 1.04 28.27 17.69
N ALA A 186 0.63 27.00 17.84
CA ALA A 186 0.57 26.28 19.11
C ALA A 186 1.40 24.98 19.03
N PRO A 187 2.75 25.06 18.97
CA PRO A 187 3.61 23.91 18.86
C PRO A 187 3.55 23.04 20.11
N ASP A 188 3.83 21.74 19.93
CA ASP A 188 3.85 20.77 21.02
C ASP A 188 4.81 21.20 22.16
N ALA A 189 4.38 21.01 23.40
CA ALA A 189 5.15 21.38 24.59
C ALA A 189 6.49 20.62 24.66
N SER A 190 6.54 19.40 24.15
CA SER A 190 7.75 18.56 24.11
C SER A 190 8.82 19.20 23.24
N LEU A 191 8.43 19.76 22.08
CA LEU A 191 9.37 20.47 21.20
C LEU A 191 9.91 21.73 21.87
N ILE A 192 9.03 22.51 22.52
CA ILE A 192 9.45 23.72 23.25
C ILE A 192 10.45 23.36 24.34
N ASN A 193 10.19 22.29 25.11
CA ASN A 193 11.08 21.82 26.17
C ASN A 193 12.42 21.31 25.61
N LEU A 194 12.40 20.61 24.46
CA LEU A 194 13.60 20.15 23.79
C LEU A 194 14.51 21.34 23.35
N VAL A 195 13.89 22.36 22.73
CA VAL A 195 14.63 23.57 22.31
C VAL A 195 15.15 24.33 23.51
N ARG A 196 14.33 24.50 24.58
CA ARG A 196 14.75 25.19 25.83
C ARG A 196 15.91 24.47 26.52
N LYS A 197 15.95 23.14 26.49
CA LYS A 197 17.07 22.38 27.06
C LYS A 197 18.40 22.69 26.36
N ARG A 198 18.36 22.99 25.04
CA ARG A 198 19.54 23.34 24.26
C ARG A 198 19.87 24.85 24.26
N LEU A 199 18.82 25.69 24.43
CA LEU A 199 18.91 27.15 24.43
C LEU A 199 18.25 27.73 25.69
N PRO A 200 18.90 27.59 26.88
CA PRO A 200 18.28 27.93 28.16
C PRO A 200 17.98 29.43 28.32
N ASN A 201 18.63 30.27 27.51
CA ASN A 201 18.48 31.73 27.56
C ASN A 201 17.22 32.23 26.85
N LEU A 202 16.45 31.36 26.15
CA LEU A 202 15.23 31.74 25.46
C LEU A 202 13.99 31.43 26.32
N SER A 203 13.04 32.36 26.34
CA SER A 203 11.77 32.10 26.99
C SER A 203 10.90 31.13 26.16
N PRO A 204 9.97 30.39 26.77
CA PRO A 204 9.04 29.54 26.01
C PRO A 204 8.26 30.29 24.94
N ASN A 205 7.94 31.57 25.16
CA ASN A 205 7.24 32.41 24.20
C ASN A 205 8.13 32.78 22.99
N ASP A 206 9.40 33.10 23.25
CA ASP A 206 10.37 33.39 22.17
C ASP A 206 10.56 32.16 21.28
N ILE A 207 10.63 30.96 21.89
CA ILE A 207 10.75 29.69 21.19
C ILE A 207 9.51 29.46 20.30
N LYS A 208 8.30 29.64 20.85
CA LYS A 208 7.05 29.48 20.07
C LYS A 208 7.00 30.42 18.87
N GLN A 209 7.29 31.71 19.10
CA GLN A 209 7.31 32.70 18.01
C GLN A 209 8.41 32.42 16.98
N GLY A 210 9.57 31.93 17.44
CA GLY A 210 10.67 31.53 16.56
C GLY A 210 10.28 30.36 15.68
N LEU A 211 9.71 29.29 16.25
CA LEU A 211 9.22 28.10 15.53
C LEU A 211 8.15 28.48 14.50
N TYR A 212 7.18 29.32 14.86
CA TYR A 212 6.14 29.76 13.95
C TYR A 212 6.66 30.55 12.74
N ARG A 213 7.75 31.32 12.90
CA ARG A 213 8.37 32.05 11.78
C ARG A 213 9.19 31.15 10.87
N LEU A 214 9.62 29.97 11.36
CA LEU A 214 10.33 29.01 10.53
C LEU A 214 9.35 28.35 9.55
N ARG A 215 9.65 28.47 8.26
CA ARG A 215 8.95 27.70 7.21
C ARG A 215 9.85 26.54 6.81
N ILE A 216 9.38 25.32 7.05
CA ILE A 216 10.02 24.14 6.48
C ILE A 216 9.57 24.05 5.04
N ARG A 217 10.50 24.16 4.10
CA ARG A 217 10.29 23.67 2.74
C ARG A 217 10.46 22.15 2.81
N SER A 218 9.38 21.41 2.66
CA SER A 218 9.48 19.98 2.49
C SER A 218 9.82 19.67 1.03
N ASP A 219 11.04 20.00 0.64
CA ASP A 219 11.62 19.44 -0.57
C ASP A 219 11.90 17.98 -0.22
N THR A 220 11.05 17.08 -0.67
CA THR A 220 11.29 15.64 -0.54
C THR A 220 12.61 15.38 -1.28
N ARG A 221 13.65 14.98 -0.55
CA ARG A 221 14.89 14.55 -1.19
C ARG A 221 14.51 13.39 -2.10
N PRO A 222 14.87 13.41 -3.40
CA PRO A 222 14.61 12.25 -4.25
C PRO A 222 15.25 11.03 -3.57
N GLU A 223 14.48 9.98 -3.45
CA GLU A 223 14.95 8.71 -2.90
C GLU A 223 16.18 8.29 -3.72
N PRO A 224 17.31 7.91 -3.07
CA PRO A 224 18.45 7.42 -3.82
C PRO A 224 17.99 6.24 -4.66
N ALA A 225 18.24 6.30 -5.96
CA ALA A 225 17.94 5.20 -6.87
C ALA A 225 18.50 3.90 -6.29
N PRO A 226 17.74 2.80 -6.26
CA PRO A 226 18.26 1.53 -5.79
C PRO A 226 19.52 1.19 -6.59
N PRO A 227 20.59 0.68 -5.96
CA PRO A 227 21.84 0.41 -6.63
C PRO A 227 21.60 -0.52 -7.82
N GLU A 228 21.97 -0.08 -9.01
CA GLU A 228 21.93 -0.89 -10.22
C GLU A 228 22.79 -2.12 -10.00
N GLY A 229 22.18 -3.31 -9.94
CA GLY A 229 22.90 -4.57 -9.86
C GLY A 229 22.58 -5.51 -8.70
N SER A 230 21.62 -5.18 -7.86
CA SER A 230 21.05 -6.18 -6.96
C SER A 230 19.95 -6.93 -7.72
N THR A 231 20.29 -8.13 -8.21
CA THR A 231 19.28 -9.17 -8.40
C THR A 231 18.46 -9.16 -7.11
N ALA A 232 17.18 -8.81 -7.22
CA ALA A 232 16.28 -8.79 -6.09
C ALA A 232 16.16 -10.21 -5.55
N ASP A 233 17.11 -10.56 -4.72
CA ASP A 233 16.91 -11.53 -3.67
C ASP A 233 15.83 -10.90 -2.78
N GLU A 234 14.67 -11.54 -2.72
CA GLU A 234 13.51 -11.08 -1.95
C GLU A 234 13.87 -11.03 -0.46
N THR A 235 14.69 -10.04 -0.09
CA THR A 235 14.96 -9.73 1.30
C THR A 235 13.71 -9.02 1.81
N SER A 236 12.83 -9.84 2.39
CA SER A 236 11.80 -9.39 3.32
C SER A 236 12.28 -8.18 4.07
N ALA A 237 11.49 -7.12 4.06
CA ALA A 237 11.68 -6.02 4.99
C ALA A 237 11.93 -6.64 6.36
N ASP A 238 13.15 -6.46 6.84
CA ASP A 238 13.55 -6.73 8.20
C ASP A 238 12.69 -5.80 9.06
N LEU A 239 11.62 -6.37 9.63
CA LEU A 239 10.85 -5.69 10.66
C LEU A 239 11.78 -5.65 11.87
N GLY A 240 12.56 -4.58 11.97
CA GLY A 240 13.39 -4.25 13.11
C GLY A 240 12.60 -4.28 14.42
N PRO A 241 13.27 -4.19 15.58
CA PRO A 241 12.61 -4.35 16.87
C PRO A 241 11.46 -3.37 17.02
N GLU A 242 10.32 -3.91 17.45
CA GLU A 242 9.05 -3.28 17.73
C GLU A 242 9.11 -1.78 18.04
N VAL A 243 8.56 -0.94 17.15
CA VAL A 243 7.97 0.32 17.58
C VAL A 243 6.48 0.06 17.76
N SER A 244 6.12 -0.44 18.92
CA SER A 244 4.73 -0.59 19.34
C SER A 244 4.09 0.80 19.47
N ALA A 245 2.91 0.97 18.90
CA ALA A 245 2.10 2.17 19.16
C ALA A 245 1.82 2.31 20.67
N PRO A 246 1.75 3.52 21.22
CA PRO A 246 1.48 3.73 22.64
C PRO A 246 0.16 3.03 23.04
N GLY A 247 0.22 2.16 24.06
CA GLY A 247 -0.92 1.40 24.56
C GLY A 247 -0.97 -0.09 24.18
N LYS A 248 -0.11 -0.55 23.27
CA LYS A 248 -0.01 -1.99 22.90
C LYS A 248 1.12 -2.74 23.62
N GLU A 249 2.03 -2.01 24.28
CA GLU A 249 3.15 -2.59 25.01
C GLU A 249 2.64 -3.40 26.21
N GLY A 250 3.13 -4.66 26.31
CA GLY A 250 2.81 -5.55 27.41
C GLY A 250 1.59 -6.44 27.22
N VAL A 251 0.80 -6.33 26.14
CA VAL A 251 -0.34 -7.23 25.89
C VAL A 251 0.14 -8.55 25.32
N SER A 252 -0.02 -9.61 26.08
CA SER A 252 0.33 -10.99 25.67
C SER A 252 -0.86 -11.72 25.03
N VAL A 253 -0.59 -12.87 24.37
CA VAL A 253 -1.65 -13.77 23.90
C VAL A 253 -2.52 -14.25 25.07
N GLN A 254 -1.93 -14.46 26.24
CA GLN A 254 -2.63 -14.88 27.44
C GLN A 254 -3.64 -13.85 27.91
N ASP A 255 -3.32 -12.54 27.83
CA ASP A 255 -4.25 -11.46 28.18
C ASP A 255 -5.47 -11.45 27.25
N LEU A 256 -5.27 -11.72 25.96
CA LEU A 256 -6.35 -11.81 24.98
C LEU A 256 -7.25 -13.03 25.23
N ILE A 257 -6.67 -14.15 25.68
CA ILE A 257 -7.44 -15.33 26.10
C ILE A 257 -8.28 -15.02 27.33
N GLN A 258 -7.68 -14.39 28.36
CA GLN A 258 -8.39 -14.00 29.57
C GLN A 258 -9.51 -12.98 29.31
N ALA A 259 -9.32 -12.09 28.34
CA ALA A 259 -10.33 -11.14 27.89
C ALA A 259 -11.42 -11.75 26.98
N GLY A 260 -11.34 -13.06 26.68
CA GLY A 260 -12.29 -13.75 25.79
C GLY A 260 -12.20 -13.36 24.31
N LEU A 261 -11.15 -12.62 23.92
CA LEU A 261 -10.90 -12.21 22.54
C LEU A 261 -10.25 -13.31 21.68
N ILE A 262 -9.64 -14.29 22.34
CA ILE A 262 -9.12 -15.53 21.73
C ILE A 262 -9.71 -16.72 22.50
N ARG A 263 -10.26 -17.67 21.78
CA ARG A 263 -10.82 -18.92 22.35
C ARG A 263 -10.00 -20.11 21.87
N PRO A 264 -9.02 -20.57 22.62
CA PRO A 264 -8.25 -21.75 22.25
C PRO A 264 -9.11 -23.03 22.16
N PRO A 265 -8.80 -23.92 21.21
CA PRO A 265 -7.73 -23.81 20.23
C PRO A 265 -8.08 -22.85 19.07
N THR A 266 -7.23 -21.85 18.79
CA THR A 266 -7.45 -20.89 17.71
C THR A 266 -6.46 -21.11 16.59
N LEU A 267 -6.96 -21.30 15.35
CA LEU A 267 -6.16 -21.49 14.15
C LEU A 267 -5.56 -20.17 13.68
N LEU A 268 -4.26 -20.19 13.45
CA LEU A 268 -3.49 -19.15 12.81
C LEU A 268 -3.10 -19.60 11.41
N VAL A 269 -3.23 -18.72 10.43
CA VAL A 269 -2.85 -19.00 9.05
C VAL A 269 -1.91 -17.91 8.53
N LYS A 270 -1.06 -18.27 7.57
CA LYS A 270 -0.23 -17.32 6.82
C LYS A 270 0.17 -17.91 5.49
N ARG A 271 0.00 -17.14 4.42
CA ARG A 271 0.65 -17.41 3.14
C ARG A 271 1.89 -16.56 3.02
N TYR A 272 3.05 -17.21 2.84
CA TYR A 272 4.34 -16.53 2.75
C TYR A 272 5.20 -17.20 1.66
N LYS A 273 5.70 -16.43 0.71
CA LYS A 273 6.51 -16.90 -0.45
C LYS A 273 5.88 -18.12 -1.16
N GLY A 274 4.58 -18.04 -1.44
CA GLY A 274 3.85 -19.10 -2.15
C GLY A 274 3.51 -20.33 -1.33
N ARG A 275 3.95 -20.43 -0.05
CA ARG A 275 3.67 -21.54 0.86
C ARG A 275 2.64 -21.14 1.91
N ASP A 276 1.69 -22.03 2.19
CA ASP A 276 0.69 -21.83 3.23
C ASP A 276 1.20 -22.42 4.54
N PHE A 277 1.04 -21.67 5.63
CA PHE A 277 1.41 -22.03 6.98
C PHE A 277 0.18 -22.03 7.87
N ALA A 278 0.08 -23.04 8.75
CA ALA A 278 -0.95 -23.14 9.76
C ALA A 278 -0.31 -23.40 11.11
N ALA A 279 -0.70 -22.65 12.13
CA ALA A 279 -0.30 -22.83 13.51
C ALA A 279 -1.53 -22.73 14.41
N GLN A 280 -1.41 -23.10 15.67
CA GLN A 280 -2.53 -23.13 16.60
C GLN A 280 -2.14 -22.51 17.94
N ILE A 281 -3.01 -21.62 18.47
CA ILE A 281 -2.87 -21.08 19.81
C ILE A 281 -3.52 -22.08 20.78
N GLU A 282 -2.74 -22.52 21.76
CA GLU A 282 -3.17 -23.41 22.82
C GLU A 282 -3.74 -22.66 24.03
N SER A 283 -4.46 -23.38 24.90
CA SER A 283 -5.11 -22.78 26.09
C SER A 283 -4.17 -22.04 27.05
N GLY A 284 -2.86 -22.36 27.02
CA GLY A 284 -1.82 -21.65 27.76
C GLY A 284 -1.18 -20.47 27.05
N GLY A 285 -1.72 -20.00 25.90
CA GLY A 285 -1.16 -18.90 25.10
C GLY A 285 0.10 -19.27 24.31
N ARG A 286 0.52 -20.55 24.33
CA ARG A 286 1.61 -21.07 23.50
C ARG A 286 1.10 -21.31 22.08
N VAL A 287 2.02 -21.37 21.13
CA VAL A 287 1.70 -21.59 19.73
C VAL A 287 2.31 -22.89 19.24
N THR A 288 1.50 -23.77 18.72
CA THR A 288 1.94 -25.04 18.11
C THR A 288 2.03 -24.86 16.59
N TYR A 289 3.19 -25.15 16.02
CA TYR A 289 3.47 -25.15 14.60
C TYR A 289 4.31 -26.36 14.18
N GLU A 290 3.87 -27.12 13.16
CA GLU A 290 4.52 -28.35 12.68
C GLU A 290 4.92 -29.34 13.82
N GLY A 291 4.03 -29.52 14.82
CA GLY A 291 4.23 -30.43 15.96
C GLY A 291 5.18 -29.88 17.03
N ALA A 292 5.79 -28.72 16.87
CA ALA A 292 6.61 -28.06 17.88
C ALA A 292 5.83 -26.95 18.60
N THR A 293 6.07 -26.79 19.90
CA THR A 293 5.43 -25.73 20.70
C THR A 293 6.40 -24.57 20.96
N TYR A 294 5.94 -23.37 20.72
CA TYR A 294 6.68 -22.10 20.84
C TYR A 294 6.06 -21.23 21.93
N ASN A 295 6.90 -20.44 22.61
CA ASN A 295 6.45 -19.59 23.70
C ASN A 295 5.81 -18.28 23.23
N SER A 296 5.97 -17.91 21.96
CA SER A 296 5.41 -16.68 21.40
C SER A 296 5.01 -16.85 19.94
N LEU A 297 4.11 -15.94 19.48
CA LEU A 297 3.76 -15.79 18.06
C LEU A 297 5.00 -15.53 17.19
N SER A 298 5.96 -14.74 17.71
CA SER A 298 7.16 -14.35 16.98
C SER A 298 8.13 -15.51 16.78
N GLU A 299 8.30 -16.38 17.78
CA GLU A 299 9.11 -17.60 17.65
C GLU A 299 8.51 -18.59 16.64
N ALA A 300 7.19 -18.82 16.71
CA ALA A 300 6.50 -19.67 15.74
C ALA A 300 6.58 -19.11 14.31
N ALA A 301 6.40 -17.78 14.15
CA ALA A 301 6.54 -17.09 12.88
C ALA A 301 7.97 -17.17 12.33
N GLY A 302 8.96 -16.97 13.19
CA GLY A 302 10.39 -17.09 12.83
C GLY A 302 10.73 -18.51 12.37
N SER A 303 10.18 -19.55 13.03
CA SER A 303 10.34 -20.93 12.60
C SER A 303 9.69 -21.20 11.24
N ALA A 304 8.47 -20.70 11.01
CA ALA A 304 7.78 -20.81 9.74
C ALA A 304 8.57 -20.10 8.61
N ARG A 305 9.11 -18.91 8.84
CA ARG A 305 9.95 -18.21 7.87
C ARG A 305 11.26 -18.96 7.60
N ARG A 306 11.91 -19.49 8.65
CA ARG A 306 13.15 -20.25 8.50
C ARG A 306 12.99 -21.42 7.55
N SER A 307 11.85 -22.09 7.53
CA SER A 307 11.60 -23.24 6.64
C SER A 307 11.60 -22.88 5.14
N VAL A 308 11.49 -21.56 4.82
CA VAL A 308 11.47 -21.06 3.44
C VAL A 308 12.75 -20.31 3.09
N ILE A 309 13.24 -19.42 3.97
CA ILE A 309 14.38 -18.54 3.65
C ILE A 309 15.72 -19.02 4.24
N GLY A 310 15.71 -20.12 5.00
CA GLY A 310 16.90 -20.56 5.70
C GLY A 310 17.25 -19.71 6.91
N ASN A 311 18.43 -19.89 7.47
CA ASN A 311 18.91 -19.15 8.63
C ASN A 311 20.22 -18.43 8.31
N SER A 312 20.13 -17.20 7.80
CA SER A 312 21.29 -16.37 7.43
C SER A 312 21.75 -15.39 8.53
N THR A 313 21.02 -15.30 9.66
CA THR A 313 21.18 -14.19 10.61
C THR A 313 21.95 -14.53 11.90
N GLY A 314 22.45 -15.76 12.06
CA GLY A 314 23.11 -16.21 13.31
C GLY A 314 22.17 -16.38 14.52
N HIS A 315 20.93 -15.94 14.44
CA HIS A 315 19.90 -16.17 15.44
C HIS A 315 19.24 -17.54 15.25
N ARG A 316 18.64 -18.10 16.34
CA ARG A 316 17.91 -19.38 16.26
C ARG A 316 16.81 -19.36 15.19
N TYR A 317 16.15 -18.21 15.02
CA TYR A 317 15.12 -17.94 14.00
C TYR A 317 15.34 -16.53 13.38
N PRO A 318 14.94 -16.30 12.12
CA PRO A 318 14.95 -14.97 11.56
C PRO A 318 14.01 -14.05 12.36
N PRO A 319 14.44 -12.81 12.71
CA PRO A 319 13.59 -11.86 13.42
C PRO A 319 12.24 -11.69 12.72
N THR A 320 11.15 -11.86 13.46
CA THR A 320 9.80 -11.83 12.88
C THR A 320 8.80 -11.31 13.90
N ASN A 321 8.04 -10.28 13.54
CA ASN A 321 6.91 -9.83 14.34
C ASN A 321 5.72 -10.79 14.15
N GLY A 322 5.50 -11.67 15.10
CA GLY A 322 4.44 -12.69 15.05
C GLY A 322 3.02 -12.12 15.03
N TRP A 323 2.80 -10.93 15.62
CA TRP A 323 1.50 -10.26 15.63
C TRP A 323 1.06 -9.77 14.24
N GLN A 324 2.02 -9.41 13.41
CA GLN A 324 1.81 -8.96 12.03
C GLN A 324 2.09 -10.07 11.01
N PHE A 325 2.63 -11.22 11.46
CA PHE A 325 2.84 -12.36 10.58
C PHE A 325 1.59 -13.24 10.52
N TRP A 326 1.04 -13.66 11.65
CA TRP A 326 -0.10 -14.56 11.70
C TRP A 326 -1.43 -13.84 11.47
N GLN A 327 -2.33 -14.54 10.79
CA GLN A 327 -3.70 -14.10 10.53
C GLN A 327 -4.67 -15.06 11.23
N ILE A 328 -5.81 -14.52 11.65
CA ILE A 328 -6.93 -15.26 12.23
C ILE A 328 -8.21 -14.94 11.46
N THR A 329 -9.17 -15.86 11.52
CA THR A 329 -10.55 -15.58 11.13
C THR A 329 -11.27 -15.02 12.36
N THR A 330 -11.84 -13.83 12.24
CA THR A 330 -12.65 -13.20 13.30
C THR A 330 -14.04 -13.84 13.37
N ASP A 331 -14.78 -13.62 14.46
CA ASP A 331 -16.16 -14.10 14.62
C ASP A 331 -17.11 -13.58 13.51
N GLU A 332 -16.75 -12.50 12.85
CA GLU A 332 -17.46 -11.92 11.69
C GLU A 332 -17.08 -12.57 10.34
N GLY A 333 -16.24 -13.63 10.37
CA GLY A 333 -15.78 -14.35 9.18
C GLY A 333 -14.70 -13.63 8.36
N SER A 334 -14.20 -12.47 8.81
CA SER A 334 -13.10 -11.77 8.17
C SER A 334 -11.74 -12.31 8.60
N VAL A 335 -10.79 -12.39 7.64
CA VAL A 335 -9.40 -12.78 7.92
C VAL A 335 -8.56 -11.53 8.13
N GLY A 336 -7.93 -11.41 9.29
CA GLY A 336 -7.09 -10.26 9.63
C GLY A 336 -5.85 -10.66 10.42
N TYR A 337 -4.87 -9.75 10.53
CA TYR A 337 -3.72 -9.98 11.40
C TYR A 337 -4.15 -10.07 12.86
N ILE A 338 -3.54 -11.00 13.61
CA ILE A 338 -3.86 -11.18 15.03
C ILE A 338 -3.65 -9.90 15.86
N ASP A 339 -2.83 -8.95 15.39
CA ASP A 339 -2.60 -7.66 16.04
C ASP A 339 -3.88 -6.81 16.21
N ILE A 340 -4.91 -7.03 15.39
CA ILE A 340 -6.22 -6.35 15.53
C ILE A 340 -6.87 -6.62 16.90
N LEU A 341 -6.59 -7.79 17.49
CA LEU A 341 -7.14 -8.15 18.81
C LEU A 341 -6.47 -7.36 19.93
N ARG A 342 -5.20 -6.97 19.79
CA ARG A 342 -4.53 -6.05 20.71
C ARG A 342 -5.17 -4.67 20.70
N GLU A 343 -5.59 -4.20 19.53
CA GLU A 343 -6.33 -2.92 19.42
C GLU A 343 -7.70 -2.98 20.09
N ARG A 344 -8.42 -4.09 19.89
CA ARG A 344 -9.72 -4.31 20.56
C ARG A 344 -9.56 -4.37 22.07
N TYR A 345 -8.53 -5.05 22.57
CA TYR A 345 -8.20 -5.15 23.99
C TYR A 345 -7.87 -3.79 24.60
N ALA A 346 -7.07 -2.98 23.93
CA ALA A 346 -6.70 -1.66 24.39
C ALA A 346 -7.91 -0.70 24.44
N LYS A 347 -8.80 -0.76 23.46
CA LYS A 347 -10.06 0.04 23.45
C LYS A 347 -11.04 -0.39 24.55
N GLY A 348 -11.12 -1.67 24.87
CA GLY A 348 -12.01 -2.18 25.91
C GLY A 348 -11.58 -1.86 27.36
N ARG A 349 -10.33 -1.41 27.57
CA ARG A 349 -9.82 -0.96 28.90
C ARG A 349 -10.03 0.53 29.17
N GLY A 350 -10.47 1.28 28.15
CA GLY A 350 -10.71 2.73 28.26
C GLY A 350 -12.17 3.12 28.44
N SER A 351 -13.05 2.15 28.71
CA SER A 351 -14.48 2.39 29.01
C SER A 351 -14.80 2.11 30.48
#